data_cb40099d1b7df38e9330f2d91efe3fd7
#
_entry.id   cb40099d1b7df38e9330f2d91efe3fd7
#
_cell.length_a   1.000
_cell.length_b   1.000
_cell.length_c   1.000
_cell.angle_alpha   90.00
_cell.angle_beta   90.00
_cell.angle_gamma   90.00
#
_symmetry.space_group_name_H-M   'P 1'
#
loop_
_entity.id
_entity.type
_entity.pdbx_description
1 polymer ?
#
loop_
_entity_poly.entity_id
_entity_poly.type
_entity_poly.pdbx_seq_one_letter_code
_entity_poly.pdbx_strand_id
1 'polypeptide(L)'
;LLAVGLLWVMDLRSPLHLAEQPLTLPRASLFVPREADLSLHWLADPGRLPAYAQAVAPAADRRGARDAARQWRDGAFALAGLDYEAELASWLGPELSLTLMSAGDEPGWVLALTSRDKDGARRFLQRFWQTRSLAGTDLQISSYRCIGLISGRGALIGRNPQPLATALIDDDLLLLASGRGVLEQALDVS
;
A
#
# COMPACT_ATOMS: atom_id res chain seq x y z
N LEU A 1 -39.62 -12.10 -21.73
CA LEU A 1 -39.43 -12.81 -20.46
C LEU A 1 -38.03 -13.45 -20.32
N LEU A 2 -37.53 -14.14 -21.35
CA LEU A 2 -36.17 -14.77 -21.32
C LEU A 2 -35.04 -13.75 -21.19
N ALA A 3 -35.13 -12.58 -21.85
CA ALA A 3 -34.11 -11.54 -21.80
C ALA A 3 -34.04 -10.88 -20.40
N VAL A 4 -35.17 -10.69 -19.74
CA VAL A 4 -35.26 -10.13 -18.38
C VAL A 4 -34.70 -11.11 -17.36
N GLY A 5 -34.96 -12.43 -17.54
CA GLY A 5 -34.38 -13.46 -16.69
C GLY A 5 -32.87 -13.58 -16.84
N LEU A 6 -32.34 -13.40 -18.06
CA LEU A 6 -30.89 -13.43 -18.32
C LEU A 6 -30.18 -12.22 -17.71
N LEU A 7 -30.77 -11.03 -17.83
CA LEU A 7 -30.27 -9.82 -17.19
C LEU A 7 -30.26 -9.95 -15.65
N TRP A 8 -31.35 -10.52 -15.10
CA TRP A 8 -31.45 -10.75 -13.66
C TRP A 8 -30.41 -11.76 -13.15
N VAL A 9 -30.14 -12.86 -13.89
CA VAL A 9 -29.10 -13.82 -13.56
C VAL A 9 -27.69 -13.24 -13.74
N MET A 10 -27.49 -12.37 -14.73
CA MET A 10 -26.24 -11.64 -14.92
C MET A 10 -26.00 -10.64 -13.78
N ASP A 11 -27.04 -9.96 -13.30
CA ASP A 11 -26.96 -9.04 -12.17
C ASP A 11 -26.66 -9.78 -10.86
N LEU A 12 -27.34 -10.90 -10.59
CA LEU A 12 -27.08 -11.75 -9.42
C LEU A 12 -25.71 -12.43 -9.41
N ARG A 13 -25.11 -12.69 -10.58
CA ARG A 13 -23.79 -13.30 -10.74
C ARG A 13 -22.69 -12.29 -11.07
N SER A 14 -23.05 -11.04 -11.28
CA SER A 14 -22.10 -9.98 -11.51
C SER A 14 -21.30 -9.75 -10.22
N PRO A 15 -19.96 -9.86 -10.23
CA PRO A 15 -19.15 -9.39 -9.11
C PRO A 15 -19.25 -7.87 -8.94
N LEU A 16 -20.00 -7.19 -9.78
CA LEU A 16 -20.19 -5.76 -9.87
C LEU A 16 -21.47 -5.30 -9.19
N HIS A 17 -21.80 -5.79 -7.98
CA HIS A 17 -22.70 -5.05 -7.08
C HIS A 17 -22.04 -3.73 -6.64
N LEU A 18 -21.56 -2.96 -7.62
CA LEU A 18 -21.00 -1.62 -7.40
C LEU A 18 -22.08 -0.56 -7.17
N ALA A 19 -23.35 -0.89 -7.44
CA ALA A 19 -24.44 0.09 -7.41
C ALA A 19 -25.01 0.37 -6.02
N GLU A 20 -24.73 -0.46 -5.02
CA GLU A 20 -25.37 -0.32 -3.71
C GLU A 20 -24.42 0.13 -2.58
N GLN A 21 -23.11 0.17 -2.84
CA GLN A 21 -22.17 0.71 -1.87
C GLN A 21 -21.87 2.18 -2.19
N PRO A 22 -22.04 3.10 -1.23
CA PRO A 22 -21.58 4.47 -1.43
C PRO A 22 -20.09 4.42 -1.79
N LEU A 23 -19.72 5.11 -2.88
CA LEU A 23 -18.32 5.28 -3.26
C LEU A 23 -17.63 6.08 -2.15
N THR A 24 -17.10 5.39 -1.17
CA THR A 24 -16.24 6.00 -0.16
C THR A 24 -14.87 6.16 -0.80
N LEU A 25 -14.33 7.37 -0.72
CA LEU A 25 -12.95 7.59 -1.13
C LEU A 25 -12.04 6.68 -0.30
N PRO A 26 -11.13 5.94 -0.93
CA PRO A 26 -10.16 5.13 -0.20
C PRO A 26 -9.38 6.01 0.78
N ARG A 27 -9.19 5.57 2.02
CA ARG A 27 -8.43 6.35 3.02
C ARG A 27 -7.01 6.65 2.54
N ALA A 28 -6.38 5.70 1.86
CA ALA A 28 -5.06 5.87 1.28
C ALA A 28 -5.00 7.01 0.24
N SER A 29 -6.11 7.37 -0.41
CA SER A 29 -6.17 8.46 -1.39
C SER A 29 -6.24 9.85 -0.75
N LEU A 30 -6.57 9.95 0.53
CA LEU A 30 -6.64 11.22 1.26
C LEU A 30 -5.26 11.84 1.48
N PHE A 31 -4.21 11.05 1.38
CA PHE A 31 -2.82 11.46 1.65
C PHE A 31 -2.01 11.65 0.36
N VAL A 32 -2.67 12.00 -0.73
CA VAL A 32 -2.02 12.34 -2.00
C VAL A 32 -1.69 13.82 -2.03
N PRO A 33 -0.41 14.21 -2.03
CA PRO A 33 -0.01 15.62 -2.16
C PRO A 33 -0.60 16.26 -3.41
N ARG A 34 -0.87 17.57 -3.34
CA ARG A 34 -1.44 18.33 -4.49
C ARG A 34 -0.49 18.39 -5.68
N GLU A 35 0.81 18.34 -5.40
CA GLU A 35 1.90 18.38 -6.37
C GLU A 35 2.25 16.98 -6.90
N ALA A 36 1.38 15.99 -6.70
CA ALA A 36 1.61 14.62 -7.16
C ALA A 36 1.61 14.53 -8.69
N ASP A 37 2.70 14.04 -9.26
CA ASP A 37 2.81 13.79 -10.71
C ASP A 37 2.05 12.55 -11.13
N LEU A 38 2.03 11.52 -10.25
CA LEU A 38 1.34 10.26 -10.47
C LEU A 38 0.86 9.68 -9.14
N SER A 39 -0.36 9.20 -9.12
CA SER A 39 -0.90 8.45 -7.99
C SER A 39 -1.56 7.16 -8.47
N LEU A 40 -1.12 6.04 -7.90
CA LEU A 40 -1.63 4.71 -8.16
C LEU A 40 -2.35 4.20 -6.92
N HIS A 41 -3.63 3.84 -7.09
CA HIS A 41 -4.45 3.29 -6.01
C HIS A 41 -4.80 1.85 -6.30
N TRP A 42 -4.54 1.00 -5.33
CA TRP A 42 -4.88 -0.40 -5.36
C TRP A 42 -5.90 -0.70 -4.27
N LEU A 43 -7.08 -1.21 -4.66
CA LEU A 43 -8.23 -1.40 -3.77
C LEU A 43 -8.59 -2.88 -3.57
N ALA A 44 -7.66 -3.77 -3.82
CA ALA A 44 -7.85 -5.19 -3.64
C ALA A 44 -6.81 -5.76 -2.69
N ASP A 45 -7.20 -6.73 -1.85
CA ASP A 45 -6.27 -7.44 -0.97
C ASP A 45 -5.19 -8.14 -1.81
N PRO A 46 -3.90 -7.73 -1.69
CA PRO A 46 -2.83 -8.35 -2.46
C PRO A 46 -2.68 -9.85 -2.18
N GLY A 47 -3.09 -10.31 -1.00
CA GLY A 47 -3.11 -11.73 -0.64
C GLY A 47 -4.07 -12.56 -1.48
N ARG A 48 -5.13 -11.95 -1.99
CA ARG A 48 -6.13 -12.62 -2.84
C ARG A 48 -5.77 -12.64 -4.31
N LEU A 49 -4.79 -11.86 -4.75
CA LEU A 49 -4.40 -11.77 -6.16
C LEU A 49 -4.06 -13.14 -6.80
N PRO A 50 -3.28 -14.04 -6.15
CA PRO A 50 -3.01 -15.36 -6.72
C PRO A 50 -4.26 -16.23 -6.86
N ALA A 51 -5.16 -16.20 -5.88
CA ALA A 51 -6.41 -16.95 -5.93
C ALA A 51 -7.36 -16.42 -7.02
N TYR A 52 -7.43 -15.09 -7.18
CA TYR A 52 -8.19 -14.46 -8.25
C TYR A 52 -7.66 -14.84 -9.62
N ALA A 53 -6.34 -14.71 -9.83
CA ALA A 53 -5.71 -15.10 -11.09
C ALA A 53 -5.98 -16.58 -11.44
N GLN A 54 -5.91 -17.47 -10.45
CA GLN A 54 -6.26 -18.87 -10.61
C GLN A 54 -7.74 -19.07 -11.01
N ALA A 55 -8.66 -18.30 -10.44
CA ALA A 55 -10.09 -18.46 -10.67
C ALA A 55 -10.51 -18.01 -12.08
N VAL A 56 -9.90 -16.96 -12.62
CA VAL A 56 -10.22 -16.40 -13.94
C VAL A 56 -9.48 -17.10 -15.10
N ALA A 57 -8.40 -17.81 -14.80
CA ALA A 57 -7.60 -18.50 -15.82
C ALA A 57 -8.29 -19.74 -16.39
N PRO A 58 -8.05 -20.09 -17.66
CA PRO A 58 -8.46 -21.37 -18.24
C PRO A 58 -7.97 -22.56 -17.41
N ALA A 59 -8.71 -23.65 -17.40
CA ALA A 59 -8.44 -24.80 -16.55
C ALA A 59 -7.00 -25.34 -16.67
N ALA A 60 -6.43 -25.31 -17.89
CA ALA A 60 -5.06 -25.77 -18.17
C ALA A 60 -4.00 -24.86 -17.53
N ASP A 61 -4.29 -23.56 -17.37
CA ASP A 61 -3.29 -22.54 -16.99
C ASP A 61 -3.42 -22.10 -15.53
N ARG A 62 -4.38 -22.62 -14.78
CA ARG A 62 -4.71 -22.16 -13.42
C ARG A 62 -3.54 -22.12 -12.46
N ARG A 63 -2.68 -23.14 -12.49
CA ARG A 63 -1.48 -23.18 -11.61
C ARG A 63 -0.48 -22.10 -12.03
N GLY A 64 -0.17 -22.03 -13.32
CA GLY A 64 0.74 -21.02 -13.87
C GLY A 64 0.28 -19.59 -13.58
N ALA A 65 -1.01 -19.30 -13.76
CA ALA A 65 -1.59 -18.01 -13.46
C ALA A 65 -1.47 -17.63 -11.98
N ARG A 66 -1.73 -18.59 -11.07
CA ARG A 66 -1.55 -18.38 -9.64
C ARG A 66 -0.10 -18.08 -9.28
N ASP A 67 0.84 -18.85 -9.81
CA ASP A 67 2.26 -18.70 -9.49
C ASP A 67 2.83 -17.40 -10.08
N ALA A 68 2.42 -17.05 -11.30
CA ALA A 68 2.78 -15.77 -11.92
C ALA A 68 2.25 -14.57 -11.12
N ALA A 69 1.01 -14.63 -10.67
CA ALA A 69 0.42 -13.56 -9.86
C ALA A 69 1.11 -13.42 -8.49
N ARG A 70 1.50 -14.55 -7.87
CA ARG A 70 2.29 -14.54 -6.63
C ARG A 70 3.65 -13.88 -6.89
N GLN A 71 4.36 -14.33 -7.92
CA GLN A 71 5.68 -13.80 -8.27
C GLN A 71 5.62 -12.30 -8.59
N TRP A 72 4.58 -11.87 -9.30
CA TRP A 72 4.37 -10.46 -9.60
C TRP A 72 4.13 -9.64 -8.33
N ARG A 73 3.25 -10.10 -7.43
CA ARG A 73 2.99 -9.46 -6.13
C ARG A 73 4.26 -9.33 -5.31
N ASP A 74 4.96 -10.45 -5.10
CA ASP A 74 6.16 -10.50 -4.27
C ASP A 74 7.28 -9.64 -4.89
N GLY A 75 7.41 -9.67 -6.23
CA GLY A 75 8.33 -8.79 -6.95
C GLY A 75 8.01 -7.31 -6.81
N ALA A 76 6.74 -6.93 -6.85
CA ALA A 76 6.32 -5.54 -6.68
C ALA A 76 6.69 -5.00 -5.29
N PHE A 77 6.46 -5.77 -4.23
CA PHE A 77 6.88 -5.39 -2.87
C PHE A 77 8.39 -5.44 -2.68
N ALA A 78 9.07 -6.40 -3.30
CA ALA A 78 10.53 -6.49 -3.26
C ALA A 78 11.23 -5.28 -3.93
N LEU A 79 10.63 -4.70 -4.98
CA LEU A 79 11.11 -3.44 -5.56
C LEU A 79 11.05 -2.29 -4.54
N ALA A 80 10.07 -2.30 -3.67
CA ALA A 80 9.95 -1.37 -2.55
C ALA A 80 10.82 -1.77 -1.34
N GLY A 81 11.62 -2.85 -1.43
CA GLY A 81 12.46 -3.33 -0.33
C GLY A 81 11.68 -3.99 0.81
N LEU A 82 10.49 -4.51 0.52
CA LEU A 82 9.60 -5.15 1.48
C LEU A 82 9.37 -6.62 1.09
N ASP A 83 9.35 -7.52 2.08
CA ASP A 83 8.95 -8.91 1.89
C ASP A 83 7.45 -9.04 2.21
N TYR A 84 6.65 -9.36 1.18
CA TYR A 84 5.21 -9.46 1.36
C TYR A 84 4.83 -10.55 2.39
N GLU A 85 5.34 -11.77 2.23
CA GLU A 85 4.94 -12.89 3.09
C GLU A 85 5.46 -12.76 4.52
N ALA A 86 6.71 -12.32 4.67
CA ALA A 86 7.34 -12.21 5.99
C ALA A 86 6.90 -10.98 6.77
N GLU A 87 6.67 -9.85 6.08
CA GLU A 87 6.50 -8.55 6.75
C GLU A 87 5.08 -7.99 6.66
N LEU A 88 4.35 -8.25 5.56
CA LEU A 88 3.10 -7.55 5.24
C LEU A 88 1.86 -8.43 5.31
N ALA A 89 1.95 -9.70 4.90
CA ALA A 89 0.79 -10.57 4.69
C ALA A 89 -0.13 -10.71 5.90
N SER A 90 0.41 -10.61 7.11
CA SER A 90 -0.37 -10.80 8.34
C SER A 90 -1.27 -9.61 8.69
N TRP A 91 -0.87 -8.39 8.31
CA TRP A 91 -1.54 -7.18 8.76
C TRP A 91 -2.02 -6.26 7.63
N LEU A 92 -1.44 -6.37 6.42
CA LEU A 92 -1.75 -5.48 5.31
C LEU A 92 -3.23 -5.61 4.91
N GLY A 93 -3.91 -4.47 4.81
CA GLY A 93 -5.29 -4.33 4.35
C GLY A 93 -5.43 -4.29 2.82
N PRO A 94 -6.65 -4.07 2.33
CA PRO A 94 -6.92 -4.11 0.89
C PRO A 94 -6.55 -2.81 0.16
N GLU A 95 -6.36 -1.71 0.88
CA GLU A 95 -6.07 -0.42 0.26
C GLU A 95 -4.59 -0.09 0.36
N LEU A 96 -3.97 0.18 -0.78
CA LEU A 96 -2.66 0.78 -0.85
C LEU A 96 -2.62 1.84 -1.94
N SER A 97 -1.78 2.84 -1.73
CA SER A 97 -1.55 3.89 -2.71
C SER A 97 -0.08 4.22 -2.77
N LEU A 98 0.42 4.35 -3.99
CA LEU A 98 1.77 4.85 -4.27
C LEU A 98 1.63 6.17 -5.03
N THR A 99 2.17 7.21 -4.46
CA THR A 99 2.23 8.53 -5.07
C THR A 99 3.66 8.89 -5.38
N LEU A 100 3.91 9.35 -6.59
CA LEU A 100 5.17 9.90 -7.04
C LEU A 100 5.02 11.41 -7.23
N MET A 101 6.04 12.16 -6.86
CA MET A 101 6.04 13.60 -6.96
C MET A 101 7.46 14.13 -7.18
N SER A 102 7.57 15.31 -7.75
CA SER A 102 8.82 16.04 -7.86
C SER A 102 9.07 16.79 -6.55
N ALA A 103 10.05 16.35 -5.76
CA ALA A 103 10.43 16.97 -4.50
C ALA A 103 11.77 17.71 -4.67
N GLY A 104 11.73 18.90 -5.30
CA GLY A 104 12.92 19.63 -5.71
C GLY A 104 13.63 18.93 -6.86
N ASP A 105 14.95 18.70 -6.73
CA ASP A 105 15.75 18.02 -7.76
C ASP A 105 15.69 16.49 -7.67
N GLU A 106 15.10 15.92 -6.62
CA GLU A 106 14.97 14.49 -6.40
C GLU A 106 13.51 14.04 -6.47
N PRO A 107 13.24 12.83 -7.02
CA PRO A 107 11.89 12.29 -7.02
C PRO A 107 11.45 11.92 -5.59
N GLY A 108 10.32 12.46 -5.18
CA GLY A 108 9.65 12.11 -3.95
C GLY A 108 8.63 10.98 -4.16
N TRP A 109 8.37 10.20 -3.12
CA TRP A 109 7.31 9.20 -3.14
C TRP A 109 6.65 9.06 -1.77
N VAL A 110 5.37 8.72 -1.79
CA VAL A 110 4.58 8.35 -0.62
C VAL A 110 3.89 7.02 -0.89
N LEU A 111 4.06 6.07 0.03
CA LEU A 111 3.37 4.79 0.03
C LEU A 111 2.43 4.76 1.23
N ALA A 112 1.13 4.66 0.99
CA ALA A 112 0.11 4.52 2.02
C ALA A 112 -0.42 3.08 2.02
N LEU A 113 -0.43 2.45 3.19
CA LEU A 113 -0.81 1.06 3.41
C LEU A 113 -1.87 1.00 4.51
N THR A 114 -3.08 0.56 4.19
CA THR A 114 -4.08 0.29 5.22
C THR A 114 -3.78 -1.00 5.96
N SER A 115 -4.19 -1.08 7.20
CA SER A 115 -4.04 -2.26 8.05
C SER A 115 -5.39 -2.89 8.38
N ARG A 116 -5.43 -4.22 8.38
CA ARG A 116 -6.52 -5.01 8.97
C ARG A 116 -6.22 -5.49 10.39
N ASP A 117 -4.98 -5.30 10.85
CA ASP A 117 -4.51 -5.62 12.21
C ASP A 117 -3.63 -4.48 12.73
N LYS A 118 -4.20 -3.66 13.61
CA LYS A 118 -3.53 -2.49 14.19
C LYS A 118 -2.23 -2.86 14.92
N ASP A 119 -2.24 -3.95 15.66
CA ASP A 119 -1.06 -4.42 16.35
C ASP A 119 0.00 -4.97 15.38
N GLY A 120 -0.45 -5.59 14.29
CA GLY A 120 0.42 -6.02 13.21
C GLY A 120 1.16 -4.86 12.55
N ALA A 121 0.46 -3.77 12.24
CA ALA A 121 1.07 -2.56 11.68
C ALA A 121 2.08 -1.93 12.64
N ARG A 122 1.75 -1.83 13.93
CA ARG A 122 2.67 -1.33 14.96
C ARG A 122 3.94 -2.20 15.08
N ARG A 123 3.76 -3.53 15.13
CA ARG A 123 4.90 -4.47 15.20
C ARG A 123 5.77 -4.39 13.95
N PHE A 124 5.17 -4.23 12.77
CA PHE A 124 5.91 -4.01 11.53
C PHE A 124 6.75 -2.74 11.64
N LEU A 125 6.14 -1.60 11.97
CA LEU A 125 6.83 -0.31 12.06
C LEU A 125 7.98 -0.35 13.09
N GLN A 126 7.75 -0.98 14.22
CA GLN A 126 8.79 -1.15 15.26
C GLN A 126 9.98 -1.96 14.74
N ARG A 127 9.74 -3.12 14.09
CA ARG A 127 10.80 -3.95 13.52
C ARG A 127 11.52 -3.24 12.36
N PHE A 128 10.76 -2.54 11.52
CA PHE A 128 11.28 -1.78 10.39
C PHE A 128 12.35 -0.77 10.83
N TRP A 129 12.07 0.00 11.87
CA TRP A 129 13.01 0.98 12.40
C TRP A 129 14.10 0.36 13.29
N GLN A 130 13.78 -0.66 14.06
CA GLN A 130 14.75 -1.38 14.87
C GLN A 130 15.88 -1.97 14.01
N THR A 131 15.55 -2.62 12.91
CA THR A 131 16.55 -3.17 11.97
C THR A 131 17.47 -2.08 11.42
N ARG A 132 16.92 -0.91 11.09
CA ARG A 132 17.69 0.22 10.56
C ARG A 132 18.56 0.89 11.61
N SER A 133 18.06 1.02 12.83
CA SER A 133 18.83 1.54 13.97
C SER A 133 20.02 0.63 14.29
N LEU A 134 19.82 -0.69 14.29
CA LEU A 134 20.91 -1.66 14.49
C LEU A 134 21.95 -1.62 13.36
N ALA A 135 21.55 -1.20 12.15
CA ALA A 135 22.45 -0.96 11.04
C ALA A 135 23.17 0.41 11.09
N GLY A 136 23.01 1.17 12.17
CA GLY A 136 23.69 2.45 12.40
C GLY A 136 22.92 3.67 11.86
N THR A 137 21.63 3.56 11.59
CA THR A 137 20.81 4.71 11.19
C THR A 137 20.42 5.53 12.42
N ASP A 138 20.73 6.82 12.41
CA ASP A 138 20.20 7.78 13.39
C ASP A 138 18.72 8.01 13.14
N LEU A 139 17.91 7.68 14.15
CA LEU A 139 16.46 7.87 14.11
C LEU A 139 16.09 9.20 14.76
N GLN A 140 15.23 9.93 14.09
CA GLN A 140 14.63 11.16 14.60
C GLN A 140 13.14 10.93 14.85
N ILE A 141 12.72 11.12 16.08
CA ILE A 141 11.30 11.09 16.48
C ILE A 141 10.82 12.52 16.59
N SER A 142 9.76 12.84 15.90
CA SER A 142 9.17 14.17 15.89
C SER A 142 7.65 14.06 15.82
N SER A 143 6.96 15.19 15.78
CA SER A 143 5.52 15.23 15.52
C SER A 143 5.19 16.31 14.51
N TYR A 144 4.15 16.08 13.73
CA TYR A 144 3.59 17.04 12.80
C TYR A 144 2.06 16.95 12.87
N ARG A 145 1.37 18.05 13.08
CA ARG A 145 -0.10 18.11 13.26
C ARG A 145 -0.64 17.07 14.28
N CYS A 146 0.06 16.90 15.39
CA CYS A 146 -0.23 15.89 16.43
C CYS A 146 -0.04 14.43 15.98
N ILE A 147 0.51 14.16 14.81
CA ILE A 147 0.84 12.82 14.32
C ILE A 147 2.31 12.56 14.60
N GLY A 148 2.62 11.43 15.22
CA GLY A 148 3.99 10.99 15.48
C GLY A 148 4.70 10.60 14.19
N LEU A 149 5.90 11.13 13.97
CA LEU A 149 6.76 10.82 12.84
C LEU A 149 8.04 10.16 13.31
N ILE A 150 8.47 9.14 12.58
CA ILE A 150 9.82 8.57 12.73
C ILE A 150 10.52 8.77 11.38
N SER A 151 11.69 9.37 11.40
CA SER A 151 12.52 9.56 10.22
C SER A 151 13.93 9.07 10.43
N GLY A 152 14.61 8.74 9.33
CA GLY A 152 15.96 8.21 9.33
C GLY A 152 16.44 7.99 7.89
N ARG A 153 17.39 7.09 7.71
CA ARG A 153 17.87 6.69 6.38
C ARG A 153 17.65 5.20 6.16
N GLY A 154 17.40 4.81 4.92
CA GLY A 154 17.24 3.40 4.56
C GLY A 154 16.99 3.23 3.07
N ALA A 155 17.07 2.01 2.58
CA ALA A 155 16.66 1.65 1.23
C ALA A 155 15.25 1.06 1.32
N LEU A 156 14.30 1.68 0.66
CA LEU A 156 12.97 1.12 0.45
C LEU A 156 12.72 1.01 -1.06
N ILE A 157 12.74 2.13 -1.78
CA ILE A 157 12.66 2.16 -3.22
C ILE A 157 14.03 2.56 -3.75
N GLY A 158 14.72 1.61 -4.39
CA GLY A 158 16.10 1.79 -4.87
C GLY A 158 17.15 1.07 -4.02
N ARG A 159 18.41 1.13 -4.48
CA ARG A 159 19.54 0.42 -3.86
C ARG A 159 20.33 1.24 -2.84
N ASN A 160 20.20 2.56 -2.91
CA ASN A 160 20.98 3.46 -2.05
C ASN A 160 20.14 3.89 -0.84
N PRO A 161 20.76 4.02 0.35
CA PRO A 161 20.11 4.57 1.51
C PRO A 161 19.65 6.01 1.25
N GLN A 162 18.34 6.22 1.29
CA GLN A 162 17.69 7.52 1.11
C GLN A 162 17.04 7.97 2.42
N PRO A 163 16.73 9.27 2.56
CA PRO A 163 15.87 9.73 3.63
C PRO A 163 14.54 8.98 3.60
N LEU A 164 14.10 8.49 4.74
CA LEU A 164 12.81 7.83 4.93
C LEU A 164 12.08 8.48 6.09
N ALA A 165 10.76 8.59 5.97
CA ALA A 165 9.91 8.99 7.07
C ALA A 165 8.66 8.12 7.10
N THR A 166 8.13 7.88 8.30
CA THR A 166 6.93 7.08 8.50
C THR A 166 6.00 7.76 9.49
N ALA A 167 4.70 7.56 9.29
CA ALA A 167 3.65 7.90 10.24
C ALA A 167 2.64 6.76 10.31
N LEU A 168 2.09 6.52 11.50
CA LEU A 168 0.98 5.61 11.70
C LEU A 168 -0.24 6.42 12.15
N ILE A 169 -1.28 6.44 11.34
CA ILE A 169 -2.49 7.23 11.55
C ILE A 169 -3.60 6.31 12.04
N ASP A 170 -4.25 6.68 13.15
CA ASP A 170 -5.36 5.93 13.77
C ASP A 170 -5.05 4.44 13.99
N ASP A 171 -3.76 4.08 14.00
CA ASP A 171 -3.22 2.72 14.13
C ASP A 171 -3.57 1.75 12.99
N ASP A 172 -4.18 2.23 11.91
CA ASP A 172 -4.64 1.39 10.80
C ASP A 172 -4.24 1.89 9.41
N LEU A 173 -3.56 3.04 9.32
CA LEU A 173 -2.98 3.55 8.07
C LEU A 173 -1.51 3.90 8.28
N LEU A 174 -0.64 3.15 7.64
CA LEU A 174 0.79 3.41 7.64
C LEU A 174 1.19 4.22 6.41
N LEU A 175 1.83 5.35 6.64
CA LEU A 175 2.48 6.14 5.60
C LEU A 175 4.00 5.92 5.65
N LEU A 176 4.60 5.67 4.49
CA LEU A 176 6.03 5.68 4.27
C LEU A 176 6.34 6.69 3.17
N ALA A 177 7.39 7.49 3.33
CA ALA A 177 7.75 8.51 2.35
C ALA A 177 9.26 8.67 2.19
N SER A 178 9.69 9.22 1.05
CA SER A 178 11.07 9.57 0.75
C SER A 178 11.50 10.83 1.51
N GLY A 179 11.51 10.73 2.84
CA GLY A 179 11.90 11.80 3.73
C GLY A 179 10.75 12.54 4.41
N ARG A 180 11.11 13.32 5.41
CA ARG A 180 10.15 14.02 6.28
C ARG A 180 9.32 15.06 5.53
N GLY A 181 9.94 15.87 4.69
CA GLY A 181 9.23 16.95 3.97
C GLY A 181 8.14 16.41 3.04
N VAL A 182 8.39 15.29 2.36
CA VAL A 182 7.40 14.62 1.51
C VAL A 182 6.25 14.06 2.34
N LEU A 183 6.55 13.49 3.52
CA LEU A 183 5.52 13.00 4.43
C LEU A 183 4.66 14.13 4.99
N GLU A 184 5.26 15.25 5.37
CA GLU A 184 4.54 16.44 5.84
C GLU A 184 3.59 16.99 4.77
N GLN A 185 4.02 17.04 3.49
CA GLN A 185 3.15 17.43 2.37
C GLN A 185 1.96 16.48 2.20
N ALA A 186 2.15 15.17 2.39
CA ALA A 186 1.05 14.20 2.36
C ALA A 186 0.07 14.41 3.53
N LEU A 187 0.56 14.81 4.70
CA LEU A 187 -0.27 15.10 5.86
C LEU A 187 -0.99 16.46 5.77
N ASP A 188 -0.52 17.36 4.90
CA ASP A 188 -1.15 18.68 4.74
C ASP A 188 -2.45 18.66 3.95
N VAL A 189 -2.69 17.61 3.17
CA VAL A 189 -3.91 17.45 2.34
C VAL A 189 -5.02 16.64 3.02
N SER A 190 -4.72 16.04 4.18
CA SER A 190 -5.66 15.20 4.93
C SER A 190 -6.56 16.00 5.89
#